data_fe6f212ee3a39908fbb8c8b045e5e27e
#
_entry.id   fe6f212ee3a39908fbb8c8b045e5e27e
#
_cell.length_a   1.000
_cell.length_b   1.000
_cell.length_c   1.000
_cell.angle_alpha   90.00
_cell.angle_beta   90.00
_cell.angle_gamma   90.00
#
_symmetry.space_group_name_H-M   'P 1'
#
loop_
_entity.id
_entity.type
_entity.pdbx_description
1 polymer ?
#
loop_
_entity_poly.entity_id
_entity_poly.type
_entity_poly.pdbx_seq_one_letter_code
_entity_poly.pdbx_strand_id
1 'polypeptide(L)'
;MTPRKRRTEQDAAPQLAAPKNNGRPAAAPVDPNRYFFGESLVGVRPEELTGTLVVVEGMDGSGRSTQIALLQEWLESEGFPVQTTGLRRSYLVGKDIDDLMAKNAVTRMTLVLMYAADFFDQLEHRIIPALRSGMVVLADRFIYTLIARGSVRGINREYLLGLYAMALRPHLTFWLNVRPETAFAREFKKSQAISYWESGRDMSLSNDLFRSFIRYQAMIKKEFELMAKRHGFLELDGEASVPEVNKLLRQRIGEHLGIRSTKYAPSSALAHLWR
;
A
#
# COMPACT_ATOMS: atom_id res chain seq x y z
N MET A 1 6.42 31.86 70.61
CA MET A 1 6.64 31.55 69.18
C MET A 1 6.49 30.05 68.98
N THR A 2 5.36 29.59 68.51
CA THR A 2 4.99 28.18 68.35
C THR A 2 5.08 27.84 66.85
N PRO A 3 5.71 26.75 66.40
CA PRO A 3 5.79 26.41 64.97
C PRO A 3 4.51 25.71 64.48
N ARG A 4 3.99 26.20 63.39
CA ARG A 4 2.86 25.65 62.61
C ARG A 4 3.23 24.31 61.97
N LYS A 5 2.50 23.24 62.28
CA LYS A 5 2.54 21.95 61.53
C LYS A 5 1.89 22.12 60.15
N ARG A 6 2.64 21.79 59.08
CA ARG A 6 2.08 21.61 57.74
C ARG A 6 1.36 20.27 57.67
N ARG A 7 0.09 20.27 57.32
CA ARG A 7 -0.66 19.10 56.88
C ARG A 7 -0.35 18.87 55.41
N THR A 8 0.19 17.68 55.10
CA THR A 8 0.24 17.14 53.73
C THR A 8 -1.00 16.27 53.55
N GLU A 9 -2.00 16.79 52.83
CA GLU A 9 -3.06 16.01 52.22
C GLU A 9 -2.54 15.40 50.94
N GLN A 10 -2.39 14.08 50.92
CA GLN A 10 -2.18 13.30 49.71
C GLN A 10 -3.56 13.06 49.10
N ASP A 11 -3.88 13.81 48.01
CA ASP A 11 -5.02 13.50 47.15
C ASP A 11 -4.71 12.20 46.37
N ALA A 12 -5.32 11.12 46.81
CA ALA A 12 -5.35 9.87 46.07
C ALA A 12 -6.32 10.00 44.88
N ALA A 13 -5.80 9.95 43.66
CA ALA A 13 -6.60 9.88 42.44
C ALA A 13 -7.53 8.64 42.47
N PRO A 14 -8.78 8.76 41.99
CA PRO A 14 -9.71 7.62 42.00
C PRO A 14 -9.22 6.55 41.03
N GLN A 15 -9.02 5.34 41.53
CA GLN A 15 -8.77 4.15 40.73
C GLN A 15 -10.02 3.84 39.92
N LEU A 16 -9.94 4.00 38.60
CA LEU A 16 -10.93 3.52 37.63
C LEU A 16 -11.01 1.99 37.75
N ALA A 17 -12.15 1.47 38.16
CA ALA A 17 -12.41 0.06 38.20
C ALA A 17 -12.31 -0.55 36.80
N ALA A 18 -11.54 -1.64 36.64
CA ALA A 18 -11.44 -2.40 35.41
C ALA A 18 -12.83 -2.88 34.95
N PRO A 19 -13.17 -2.82 33.65
CA PRO A 19 -14.47 -3.26 33.15
C PRO A 19 -14.63 -4.75 33.43
N LYS A 20 -15.75 -5.13 34.06
CA LYS A 20 -16.13 -6.51 34.33
C LYS A 20 -16.29 -7.26 33.01
N ASN A 21 -15.49 -8.29 32.82
CA ASN A 21 -15.53 -9.17 31.68
C ASN A 21 -16.83 -10.00 31.73
N ASN A 22 -17.84 -9.60 30.97
CA ASN A 22 -19.13 -10.30 30.89
C ASN A 22 -18.97 -11.55 30.03
N GLY A 23 -18.44 -12.63 30.60
CA GLY A 23 -18.64 -14.05 30.22
C GLY A 23 -18.71 -14.43 28.73
N ARG A 24 -18.12 -13.65 27.79
CA ARG A 24 -17.93 -14.14 26.45
C ARG A 24 -16.79 -15.17 26.45
N PRO A 25 -17.01 -16.37 25.90
CA PRO A 25 -15.92 -17.32 25.75
C PRO A 25 -14.78 -16.63 24.99
N ALA A 26 -13.55 -16.80 25.50
CA ALA A 26 -12.35 -16.33 24.82
C ALA A 26 -12.38 -16.88 23.39
N ALA A 27 -12.38 -15.99 22.39
CA ALA A 27 -12.28 -16.40 21.00
C ALA A 27 -11.04 -17.29 20.86
N ALA A 28 -11.18 -18.41 20.14
CA ALA A 28 -10.05 -19.28 19.84
C ALA A 28 -8.89 -18.44 19.29
N PRO A 29 -7.62 -18.75 19.63
CA PRO A 29 -6.49 -17.98 19.12
C PRO A 29 -6.53 -17.95 17.60
N VAL A 30 -6.71 -16.75 17.06
CA VAL A 30 -6.78 -16.54 15.61
C VAL A 30 -5.35 -16.68 15.08
N ASP A 31 -5.15 -17.55 14.09
CA ASP A 31 -3.86 -17.71 13.43
C ASP A 31 -3.42 -16.34 12.83
N PRO A 32 -2.36 -15.71 13.36
CA PRO A 32 -1.89 -14.41 12.86
C PRO A 32 -1.52 -14.46 11.39
N ASN A 33 -1.13 -15.60 10.84
CA ASN A 33 -0.82 -15.80 9.43
C ASN A 33 -2.03 -15.63 8.50
N ARG A 34 -3.24 -15.61 9.04
CA ARG A 34 -4.45 -15.30 8.27
C ARG A 34 -4.53 -13.82 7.92
N TYR A 35 -4.05 -12.94 8.79
CA TYR A 35 -4.19 -11.48 8.65
C TYR A 35 -2.88 -10.76 8.35
N PHE A 36 -1.75 -11.35 8.73
CA PHE A 36 -0.41 -10.81 8.53
C PHE A 36 0.41 -11.75 7.63
N PHE A 37 1.47 -11.23 7.04
CA PHE A 37 2.38 -12.07 6.22
C PHE A 37 3.23 -13.02 7.08
N GLY A 38 3.47 -12.67 8.33
CA GLY A 38 4.20 -13.45 9.33
C GLY A 38 3.71 -13.10 10.72
N GLU A 39 4.44 -12.26 11.45
CA GLU A 39 4.12 -11.87 12.81
C GLU A 39 3.03 -10.79 12.87
N SER A 40 2.22 -10.81 13.94
CA SER A 40 1.25 -9.74 14.16
C SER A 40 1.93 -8.46 14.67
N LEU A 41 1.42 -7.31 14.24
CA LEU A 41 1.86 -6.03 14.78
C LEU A 41 1.34 -5.87 16.21
N VAL A 42 2.23 -5.47 17.14
CA VAL A 42 1.89 -5.29 18.56
C VAL A 42 0.74 -4.28 18.72
N GLY A 43 -0.26 -4.63 19.54
CA GLY A 43 -1.42 -3.77 19.79
C GLY A 43 -2.48 -3.77 18.69
N VAL A 44 -2.36 -4.63 17.68
CA VAL A 44 -3.35 -4.80 16.61
C VAL A 44 -4.07 -6.14 16.79
N ARG A 45 -5.36 -6.08 17.03
CA ARG A 45 -6.24 -7.25 17.04
C ARG A 45 -6.96 -7.36 15.70
N PRO A 46 -6.78 -8.45 14.96
CA PRO A 46 -7.40 -8.61 13.62
C PRO A 46 -8.92 -8.44 13.61
N GLU A 47 -9.59 -8.83 14.69
CA GLU A 47 -11.05 -8.74 14.84
C GLU A 47 -11.57 -7.30 14.86
N GLU A 48 -10.70 -6.33 15.11
CA GLU A 48 -11.02 -4.91 15.09
C GLU A 48 -10.95 -4.31 13.69
N LEU A 49 -10.34 -5.02 12.74
CA LEU A 49 -10.13 -4.55 11.36
C LEU A 49 -11.35 -4.91 10.51
N THR A 50 -12.42 -4.12 10.65
CA THR A 50 -13.71 -4.36 9.97
C THR A 50 -13.76 -3.79 8.55
N GLY A 51 -12.79 -2.96 8.17
CA GLY A 51 -12.66 -2.39 6.84
C GLY A 51 -12.04 -3.34 5.81
N THR A 52 -11.91 -2.87 4.58
CA THR A 52 -11.39 -3.66 3.47
C THR A 52 -10.11 -3.04 2.91
N LEU A 53 -9.03 -3.82 2.84
CA LEU A 53 -7.76 -3.42 2.21
C LEU A 53 -7.70 -3.96 0.77
N VAL A 54 -7.68 -3.05 -0.20
CA VAL A 54 -7.54 -3.33 -1.63
C VAL A 54 -6.22 -2.75 -2.12
N VAL A 55 -5.44 -3.55 -2.79
CA VAL A 55 -4.12 -3.18 -3.33
C VAL A 55 -4.15 -3.24 -4.85
N VAL A 56 -3.64 -2.21 -5.50
CA VAL A 56 -3.40 -2.20 -6.94
C VAL A 56 -1.89 -2.11 -7.19
N GLU A 57 -1.35 -3.16 -7.77
CA GLU A 57 0.07 -3.33 -8.09
C GLU A 57 0.34 -3.25 -9.60
N GLY A 58 1.57 -3.05 -9.95
CA GLY A 58 2.03 -2.99 -11.34
C GLY A 58 3.30 -2.15 -11.48
N MET A 59 3.95 -2.21 -12.63
CA MET A 59 5.15 -1.44 -12.92
C MET A 59 4.85 0.06 -13.11
N ASP A 60 5.87 0.90 -13.15
CA ASP A 60 5.71 2.33 -13.46
C ASP A 60 5.08 2.49 -14.85
N GLY A 61 4.10 3.41 -15.00
CA GLY A 61 3.34 3.57 -16.24
C GLY A 61 2.21 2.55 -16.47
N SER A 62 1.89 1.65 -15.51
CA SER A 62 0.82 0.66 -15.69
C SER A 62 -0.62 1.21 -15.58
N GLY A 63 -0.79 2.47 -15.14
CA GLY A 63 -2.11 3.11 -15.00
C GLY A 63 -2.74 3.01 -13.62
N ARG A 64 -2.02 2.50 -12.60
CA ARG A 64 -2.56 2.33 -11.23
C ARG A 64 -3.19 3.59 -10.65
N SER A 65 -2.46 4.71 -10.65
CA SER A 65 -2.94 5.95 -10.01
C SER A 65 -4.22 6.47 -10.66
N THR A 66 -4.39 6.27 -11.97
CA THR A 66 -5.64 6.56 -12.69
C THR A 66 -6.77 5.68 -12.16
N GLN A 67 -6.53 4.38 -12.02
CA GLN A 67 -7.55 3.46 -11.51
C GLN A 67 -7.90 3.73 -10.04
N ILE A 68 -6.91 4.05 -9.20
CA ILE A 68 -7.14 4.41 -7.79
C ILE A 68 -8.04 5.65 -7.68
N ALA A 69 -7.80 6.70 -8.47
CA ALA A 69 -8.62 7.91 -8.43
C ALA A 69 -10.08 7.61 -8.85
N LEU A 70 -10.28 6.84 -9.91
CA LEU A 70 -11.61 6.43 -10.38
C LEU A 70 -12.32 5.50 -9.41
N LEU A 71 -11.61 4.58 -8.77
CA LEU A 71 -12.15 3.68 -7.75
C LEU A 71 -12.55 4.43 -6.48
N GLN A 72 -11.75 5.40 -6.06
CA GLN A 72 -12.09 6.24 -4.91
C GLN A 72 -13.42 6.96 -5.15
N GLU A 73 -13.55 7.70 -6.27
CA GLU A 73 -14.78 8.42 -6.59
C GLU A 73 -15.99 7.47 -6.65
N TRP A 74 -15.83 6.30 -7.28
CA TRP A 74 -16.90 5.31 -7.35
C TRP A 74 -17.32 4.80 -5.98
N LEU A 75 -16.38 4.37 -5.13
CA LEU A 75 -16.68 3.86 -3.79
C LEU A 75 -17.34 4.92 -2.91
N GLU A 76 -16.86 6.17 -2.97
CA GLU A 76 -17.46 7.29 -2.25
C GLU A 76 -18.89 7.55 -2.74
N SER A 77 -19.17 7.43 -4.04
CA SER A 77 -20.53 7.55 -4.59
C SER A 77 -21.47 6.41 -4.17
N GLU A 78 -20.91 5.23 -3.87
CA GLU A 78 -21.66 4.09 -3.31
C GLU A 78 -21.78 4.15 -1.77
N GLY A 79 -21.30 5.23 -1.14
CA GLY A 79 -21.41 5.47 0.30
C GLY A 79 -20.31 4.84 1.15
N PHE A 80 -19.25 4.33 0.56
CA PHE A 80 -18.10 3.78 1.29
C PHE A 80 -17.06 4.89 1.56
N PRO A 81 -16.69 5.15 2.83
CA PRO A 81 -15.58 6.04 3.11
C PRO A 81 -14.27 5.39 2.66
N VAL A 82 -13.42 6.17 1.97
CA VAL A 82 -12.18 5.67 1.37
C VAL A 82 -10.97 6.36 1.96
N GLN A 83 -9.96 5.57 2.31
CA GLN A 83 -8.61 6.04 2.62
C GLN A 83 -7.64 5.58 1.53
N THR A 84 -6.97 6.51 0.86
CA THR A 84 -5.91 6.15 -0.09
C THR A 84 -4.54 6.14 0.58
N THR A 85 -3.70 5.21 0.16
CA THR A 85 -2.30 5.09 0.59
C THR A 85 -1.40 4.71 -0.59
N GLY A 86 -0.10 4.66 -0.38
CA GLY A 86 0.87 4.30 -1.42
C GLY A 86 2.29 4.62 -0.97
N LEU A 87 3.29 4.44 -1.83
CA LEU A 87 4.68 4.69 -1.47
C LEU A 87 4.97 6.19 -1.32
N ARG A 88 5.85 6.52 -0.39
CA ARG A 88 6.36 7.89 -0.11
C ARG A 88 5.27 8.86 0.34
N ARG A 89 4.25 8.32 1.04
CA ARG A 89 3.13 9.12 1.57
C ARG A 89 3.14 9.26 3.09
N SER A 90 4.16 8.73 3.76
CA SER A 90 4.41 8.96 5.18
C SER A 90 4.68 10.44 5.43
N TYR A 91 4.14 10.98 6.52
CA TYR A 91 4.50 12.32 7.00
C TYR A 91 5.90 12.36 7.59
N LEU A 92 6.38 11.20 8.06
CA LEU A 92 7.66 11.10 8.75
C LEU A 92 8.85 11.15 7.79
N VAL A 93 8.81 10.37 6.70
CA VAL A 93 9.98 10.18 5.81
C VAL A 93 9.67 10.29 4.31
N GLY A 94 8.39 10.42 3.92
CA GLY A 94 8.01 10.39 2.50
C GLY A 94 8.71 11.46 1.67
N LYS A 95 8.76 12.70 2.17
CA LYS A 95 9.44 13.81 1.51
C LYS A 95 10.96 13.61 1.45
N ASP A 96 11.55 13.08 2.52
CA ASP A 96 13.00 12.84 2.56
C ASP A 96 13.41 11.77 1.53
N ILE A 97 12.58 10.75 1.33
CA ILE A 97 12.80 9.75 0.27
C ILE A 97 12.79 10.42 -1.10
N ASP A 98 11.81 11.28 -1.38
CA ASP A 98 11.72 11.99 -2.67
C ASP A 98 12.95 12.89 -2.91
N ASP A 99 13.36 13.66 -1.91
CA ASP A 99 14.50 14.56 -1.98
C ASP A 99 15.83 13.80 -2.19
N LEU A 100 16.03 12.69 -1.50
CA LEU A 100 17.23 11.86 -1.64
C LEU A 100 17.27 11.11 -2.97
N MET A 101 16.12 10.62 -3.43
CA MET A 101 16.02 9.98 -4.74
C MET A 101 16.25 10.97 -5.88
N ALA A 102 15.71 12.18 -5.79
CA ALA A 102 15.94 13.23 -6.79
C ALA A 102 17.41 13.62 -6.91
N LYS A 103 18.13 13.63 -5.80
CA LYS A 103 19.58 13.94 -5.74
C LYS A 103 20.47 12.71 -6.02
N ASN A 104 19.89 11.51 -6.20
CA ASN A 104 20.62 10.24 -6.27
C ASN A 104 21.60 10.05 -5.09
N ALA A 105 21.24 10.54 -3.91
CA ALA A 105 22.10 10.61 -2.72
C ALA A 105 21.88 9.46 -1.71
N VAL A 106 21.16 8.41 -2.12
CA VAL A 106 20.83 7.27 -1.26
C VAL A 106 21.41 5.97 -1.82
N THR A 107 21.87 5.08 -0.94
CA THR A 107 22.30 3.73 -1.31
C THR A 107 21.11 2.77 -1.33
N ARG A 108 21.25 1.60 -1.99
CA ARG A 108 20.17 0.62 -2.17
C ARG A 108 19.59 0.13 -0.84
N MET A 109 20.44 -0.24 0.13
CA MET A 109 19.99 -0.73 1.43
C MET A 109 19.31 0.38 2.24
N THR A 110 19.90 1.58 2.28
CA THR A 110 19.29 2.74 2.96
C THR A 110 17.91 3.05 2.37
N LEU A 111 17.76 3.01 1.04
CA LEU A 111 16.48 3.22 0.38
C LEU A 111 15.44 2.15 0.77
N VAL A 112 15.84 0.88 0.87
CA VAL A 112 14.96 -0.21 1.35
C VAL A 112 14.46 0.07 2.76
N LEU A 113 15.35 0.49 3.67
CA LEU A 113 14.98 0.78 5.07
C LEU A 113 14.10 2.04 5.17
N MET A 114 14.36 3.06 4.37
CA MET A 114 13.51 4.26 4.32
C MET A 114 12.10 3.93 3.78
N TYR A 115 12.00 3.09 2.76
CA TYR A 115 10.70 2.61 2.29
C TYR A 115 9.99 1.74 3.34
N ALA A 116 10.72 0.96 4.14
CA ALA A 116 10.13 0.23 5.24
C ALA A 116 9.59 1.19 6.30
N ALA A 117 10.34 2.23 6.67
CA ALA A 117 9.87 3.26 7.58
C ALA A 117 8.62 4.00 7.04
N ASP A 118 8.62 4.38 5.75
CA ASP A 118 7.46 4.98 5.07
C ASP A 118 6.23 4.06 5.13
N PHE A 119 6.44 2.77 4.88
CA PHE A 119 5.37 1.78 4.91
C PHE A 119 4.79 1.59 6.32
N PHE A 120 5.63 1.38 7.33
CA PHE A 120 5.17 1.13 8.71
C PHE A 120 4.51 2.36 9.33
N ASP A 121 5.03 3.58 9.09
CA ASP A 121 4.37 4.81 9.51
C ASP A 121 2.93 4.90 8.93
N GLN A 122 2.77 4.60 7.64
CA GLN A 122 1.44 4.58 7.02
C GLN A 122 0.57 3.41 7.52
N LEU A 123 1.16 2.24 7.79
CA LEU A 123 0.43 1.10 8.33
C LEU A 123 -0.18 1.44 9.69
N GLU A 124 0.60 2.03 10.59
CA GLU A 124 0.18 2.33 11.96
C GLU A 124 -0.73 3.56 12.05
N HIS A 125 -0.43 4.62 11.29
CA HIS A 125 -1.12 5.91 11.41
C HIS A 125 -2.26 6.14 10.39
N ARG A 126 -2.36 5.32 9.34
CA ARG A 126 -3.40 5.48 8.30
C ARG A 126 -4.15 4.20 8.01
N ILE A 127 -3.47 3.10 7.68
CA ILE A 127 -4.12 1.87 7.20
C ILE A 127 -4.91 1.23 8.34
N ILE A 128 -4.27 0.95 9.47
CA ILE A 128 -4.92 0.30 10.63
C ILE A 128 -6.07 1.17 11.19
N PRO A 129 -5.92 2.47 11.45
CA PRO A 129 -7.02 3.30 11.91
C PRO A 129 -8.21 3.34 10.93
N ALA A 130 -7.94 3.42 9.62
CA ALA A 130 -8.99 3.38 8.60
C ALA A 130 -9.74 2.04 8.60
N LEU A 131 -9.01 0.91 8.67
CA LEU A 131 -9.61 -0.42 8.74
C LEU A 131 -10.42 -0.63 10.03
N ARG A 132 -9.95 -0.11 11.17
CA ARG A 132 -10.71 -0.12 12.43
C ARG A 132 -12.02 0.68 12.33
N SER A 133 -12.02 1.73 11.53
CA SER A 133 -13.20 2.57 11.27
C SER A 133 -14.13 2.01 10.18
N GLY A 134 -13.88 0.81 9.66
CA GLY A 134 -14.69 0.18 8.63
C GLY A 134 -14.51 0.77 7.22
N MET A 135 -13.47 1.60 7.00
CA MET A 135 -13.22 2.22 5.70
C MET A 135 -12.66 1.23 4.67
N VAL A 136 -12.82 1.56 3.39
CA VAL A 136 -12.07 0.91 2.32
C VAL A 136 -10.72 1.61 2.16
N VAL A 137 -9.63 0.85 2.31
CA VAL A 137 -8.27 1.33 2.07
C VAL A 137 -7.85 0.94 0.66
N LEU A 138 -7.58 1.93 -0.20
CA LEU A 138 -7.03 1.74 -1.55
C LEU A 138 -5.53 2.05 -1.56
N ALA A 139 -4.71 1.03 -1.79
CA ALA A 139 -3.26 1.17 -1.85
C ALA A 139 -2.75 1.19 -3.30
N ASP A 140 -2.17 2.33 -3.73
CA ASP A 140 -1.38 2.44 -4.96
C ASP A 140 0.03 1.94 -4.68
N ARG A 141 0.28 0.66 -4.90
CA ARG A 141 1.42 -0.13 -4.44
C ARG A 141 1.35 -0.52 -2.96
N PHE A 142 1.99 -1.60 -2.65
CA PHE A 142 2.10 -2.16 -1.31
C PHE A 142 3.48 -2.81 -1.14
N ILE A 143 3.64 -3.68 -0.15
CA ILE A 143 4.92 -4.38 0.10
C ILE A 143 5.44 -5.15 -1.11
N TYR A 144 4.57 -5.58 -2.03
CA TYR A 144 4.99 -6.36 -3.19
C TYR A 144 5.90 -5.56 -4.13
N THR A 145 5.56 -4.29 -4.40
CA THR A 145 6.48 -3.38 -5.12
C THR A 145 7.81 -3.21 -4.39
N LEU A 146 7.79 -3.12 -3.04
CA LEU A 146 9.01 -2.93 -2.24
C LEU A 146 9.90 -4.17 -2.28
N ILE A 147 9.30 -5.36 -2.16
CA ILE A 147 9.99 -6.64 -2.29
C ILE A 147 10.56 -6.80 -3.71
N ALA A 148 9.76 -6.52 -4.76
CA ALA A 148 10.22 -6.62 -6.15
C ALA A 148 11.42 -5.69 -6.40
N ARG A 149 11.30 -4.41 -6.03
CA ARG A 149 12.37 -3.42 -6.22
C ARG A 149 13.65 -3.75 -5.44
N GLY A 150 13.52 -4.27 -4.24
CA GLY A 150 14.64 -4.73 -3.42
C GLY A 150 15.32 -5.98 -4.01
N SER A 151 14.53 -6.99 -4.37
CA SER A 151 15.03 -8.27 -4.94
C SER A 151 15.81 -8.05 -6.24
N VAL A 152 15.26 -7.27 -7.19
CA VAL A 152 15.96 -7.00 -8.46
C VAL A 152 17.26 -6.21 -8.28
N ARG A 153 17.39 -5.47 -7.18
CA ARG A 153 18.62 -4.76 -6.79
C ARG A 153 19.61 -5.61 -6.00
N GLY A 154 19.32 -6.90 -5.83
CA GLY A 154 20.21 -7.85 -5.18
C GLY A 154 20.08 -7.92 -3.66
N ILE A 155 19.05 -7.31 -3.06
CA ILE A 155 18.76 -7.52 -1.64
C ILE A 155 18.16 -8.92 -1.45
N ASN A 156 18.63 -9.62 -0.42
CA ASN A 156 18.14 -10.95 -0.11
C ASN A 156 16.62 -10.98 0.07
N ARG A 157 15.94 -11.88 -0.63
CA ARG A 157 14.47 -11.96 -0.64
C ARG A 157 13.90 -12.33 0.72
N GLU A 158 14.54 -13.25 1.44
CA GLU A 158 14.10 -13.66 2.78
C GLU A 158 14.19 -12.53 3.77
N TYR A 159 15.27 -11.73 3.69
CA TYR A 159 15.39 -10.50 4.46
C TYR A 159 14.24 -9.53 4.17
N LEU A 160 13.89 -9.31 2.89
CA LEU A 160 12.77 -8.43 2.52
C LEU A 160 11.43 -8.98 3.02
N LEU A 161 11.21 -10.29 2.92
CA LEU A 161 10.00 -10.94 3.44
C LEU A 161 9.91 -10.80 4.97
N GLY A 162 11.03 -10.98 5.67
CA GLY A 162 11.12 -10.76 7.12
C GLY A 162 10.87 -9.31 7.51
N LEU A 163 11.43 -8.36 6.75
CA LEU A 163 11.25 -6.92 7.00
C LEU A 163 9.77 -6.50 6.94
N TYR A 164 8.97 -7.12 6.06
CA TYR A 164 7.54 -6.83 5.90
C TYR A 164 6.63 -7.90 6.51
N ALA A 165 7.13 -8.77 7.40
CA ALA A 165 6.36 -9.85 8.00
C ALA A 165 5.12 -9.36 8.77
N MET A 166 5.20 -8.18 9.39
CA MET A 166 4.09 -7.54 10.11
C MET A 166 3.10 -6.77 9.21
N ALA A 167 3.27 -6.80 7.88
CA ALA A 167 2.30 -6.21 6.98
C ALA A 167 0.99 -6.99 6.97
N LEU A 168 -0.13 -6.28 6.87
CA LEU A 168 -1.46 -6.89 6.71
C LEU A 168 -1.59 -7.54 5.35
N ARG A 169 -2.25 -8.71 5.30
CA ARG A 169 -2.65 -9.35 4.04
C ARG A 169 -3.83 -8.59 3.44
N PRO A 170 -3.73 -8.10 2.19
CA PRO A 170 -4.86 -7.47 1.52
C PRO A 170 -6.01 -8.44 1.30
N HIS A 171 -7.23 -7.92 1.33
CA HIS A 171 -8.43 -8.69 0.94
C HIS A 171 -8.45 -8.95 -0.57
N LEU A 172 -8.05 -7.94 -1.36
CA LEU A 172 -7.92 -8.03 -2.81
C LEU A 172 -6.59 -7.42 -3.23
N THR A 173 -5.87 -8.13 -4.08
CA THR A 173 -4.66 -7.62 -4.74
C THR A 173 -4.83 -7.73 -6.24
N PHE A 174 -4.87 -6.60 -6.92
CA PHE A 174 -4.90 -6.52 -8.38
C PHE A 174 -3.51 -6.24 -8.92
N TRP A 175 -3.15 -6.88 -10.02
CA TRP A 175 -1.93 -6.61 -10.75
C TRP A 175 -2.24 -6.16 -12.17
N LEU A 176 -1.97 -4.88 -12.46
CA LEU A 176 -2.08 -4.34 -13.81
C LEU A 176 -0.84 -4.76 -14.61
N ASN A 177 -0.99 -5.81 -15.40
CA ASN A 177 0.07 -6.36 -16.21
C ASN A 177 0.13 -5.60 -17.54
N VAL A 178 1.26 -4.93 -17.79
CA VAL A 178 1.55 -4.22 -19.05
C VAL A 178 2.90 -4.66 -19.59
N ARG A 179 3.14 -4.43 -20.88
CA ARG A 179 4.47 -4.59 -21.46
C ARG A 179 5.38 -3.43 -21.05
N PRO A 180 6.66 -3.68 -20.81
CA PRO A 180 7.61 -2.61 -20.46
C PRO A 180 7.64 -1.46 -21.47
N GLU A 181 7.44 -1.73 -22.77
CA GLU A 181 7.41 -0.75 -23.84
C GLU A 181 6.20 0.20 -23.71
N THR A 182 5.03 -0.37 -23.40
CA THR A 182 3.81 0.40 -23.16
C THR A 182 3.96 1.25 -21.89
N ALA A 183 4.53 0.67 -20.84
CA ALA A 183 4.81 1.37 -19.60
C ALA A 183 5.75 2.57 -19.83
N PHE A 184 6.82 2.37 -20.59
CA PHE A 184 7.74 3.45 -20.98
C PHE A 184 7.02 4.58 -21.72
N ALA A 185 6.25 4.21 -22.76
CA ALA A 185 5.55 5.21 -23.60
C ALA A 185 4.57 6.04 -22.75
N ARG A 186 3.84 5.41 -21.83
CA ARG A 186 2.89 6.09 -20.93
C ARG A 186 3.61 7.01 -19.93
N GLU A 187 4.68 6.53 -19.30
CA GLU A 187 5.43 7.30 -18.31
C GLU A 187 6.14 8.50 -18.97
N PHE A 188 6.76 8.27 -20.13
CA PHE A 188 7.41 9.34 -20.89
C PHE A 188 6.42 10.40 -21.38
N LYS A 189 5.22 10.00 -21.84
CA LYS A 189 4.14 10.93 -22.22
C LYS A 189 3.67 11.78 -21.05
N LYS A 190 3.63 11.21 -19.84
CA LYS A 190 3.15 11.88 -18.62
C LYS A 190 4.15 12.89 -18.07
N SER A 191 5.41 12.51 -17.96
CA SER A 191 6.43 13.26 -17.22
C SER A 191 7.48 13.91 -18.14
N GLN A 192 7.54 13.50 -19.42
CA GLN A 192 8.61 13.84 -20.39
C GLN A 192 10.02 13.50 -19.89
N ALA A 193 10.10 12.73 -18.81
CA ALA A 193 11.34 12.27 -18.20
C ALA A 193 11.11 10.91 -17.55
N ILE A 194 12.16 10.11 -17.46
CA ILE A 194 12.14 8.85 -16.70
C ILE A 194 13.13 9.00 -15.56
N SER A 195 12.67 8.70 -14.35
CA SER A 195 13.52 8.83 -13.16
C SER A 195 14.69 7.84 -13.20
N TYR A 196 15.80 8.24 -12.59
CA TYR A 196 17.01 7.42 -12.46
C TYR A 196 16.72 6.03 -11.87
N TRP A 197 15.88 5.99 -10.82
CA TRP A 197 15.54 4.77 -10.09
C TRP A 197 14.52 3.89 -10.82
N GLU A 198 13.57 4.50 -11.55
CA GLU A 198 12.54 3.80 -12.31
C GLU A 198 13.06 3.23 -13.63
N SER A 199 14.15 3.80 -14.12
CA SER A 199 14.88 3.27 -15.27
C SER A 199 15.92 2.23 -14.94
N GLY A 200 16.17 1.94 -13.64
CA GLY A 200 17.20 0.99 -13.21
C GLY A 200 18.63 1.43 -13.56
N ARG A 201 18.88 2.73 -13.76
CA ARG A 201 20.22 3.26 -14.05
C ARG A 201 21.20 3.07 -12.89
N ASP A 202 20.69 3.00 -11.66
CA ASP A 202 21.45 2.64 -10.46
C ASP A 202 22.04 1.21 -10.54
N MET A 203 21.54 0.38 -11.45
CA MET A 203 21.98 -1.01 -11.66
C MET A 203 22.91 -1.15 -12.88
N SER A 204 23.17 -0.07 -13.62
CA SER A 204 24.03 -0.07 -14.81
C SER A 204 23.60 -1.09 -15.89
N LEU A 205 22.28 -1.29 -16.07
CA LEU A 205 21.73 -2.28 -16.99
C LEU A 205 21.99 -1.93 -18.46
N SER A 206 22.05 -0.64 -18.80
CA SER A 206 22.41 -0.13 -20.13
C SER A 206 22.79 1.35 -20.07
N ASN A 207 23.63 1.82 -20.98
CA ASN A 207 23.91 3.23 -21.16
C ASN A 207 22.74 3.97 -21.82
N ASP A 208 21.92 3.26 -22.60
CA ASP A 208 20.71 3.77 -23.20
C ASP A 208 19.55 3.73 -22.20
N LEU A 209 18.86 4.88 -22.05
CA LEU A 209 17.79 5.05 -21.06
C LEU A 209 16.61 4.10 -21.33
N PHE A 210 16.17 4.01 -22.58
CA PHE A 210 15.04 3.15 -22.96
C PHE A 210 15.36 1.68 -22.69
N ARG A 211 16.54 1.21 -23.16
CA ARG A 211 16.97 -0.17 -22.91
C ARG A 211 17.14 -0.47 -21.43
N SER A 212 17.66 0.47 -20.64
CA SER A 212 17.79 0.32 -19.19
C SER A 212 16.41 0.16 -18.54
N PHE A 213 15.45 1.03 -18.86
CA PHE A 213 14.07 0.96 -18.39
C PHE A 213 13.42 -0.39 -18.74
N ILE A 214 13.47 -0.80 -20.01
CA ILE A 214 12.88 -2.06 -20.47
C ILE A 214 13.45 -3.26 -19.69
N ARG A 215 14.76 -3.33 -19.53
CA ARG A 215 15.40 -4.41 -18.78
C ARG A 215 14.98 -4.41 -17.31
N TYR A 216 14.99 -3.26 -16.67
CA TYR A 216 14.60 -3.12 -15.28
C TYR A 216 13.13 -3.50 -15.06
N GLN A 217 12.22 -2.96 -15.86
CA GLN A 217 10.79 -3.25 -15.73
C GLN A 217 10.46 -4.71 -16.09
N ALA A 218 11.20 -5.34 -17.00
CA ALA A 218 11.08 -6.76 -17.26
C ALA A 218 11.50 -7.63 -16.04
N MET A 219 12.53 -7.22 -15.29
CA MET A 219 12.90 -7.88 -14.03
C MET A 219 11.80 -7.69 -12.97
N ILE A 220 11.26 -6.49 -12.81
CA ILE A 220 10.13 -6.20 -11.91
C ILE A 220 8.91 -7.04 -12.28
N LYS A 221 8.57 -7.14 -13.56
CA LYS A 221 7.46 -7.98 -14.05
C LYS A 221 7.62 -9.44 -13.62
N LYS A 222 8.79 -10.02 -13.75
CA LYS A 222 9.06 -11.40 -13.30
C LYS A 222 8.85 -11.58 -11.81
N GLU A 223 9.22 -10.58 -10.99
CA GLU A 223 8.94 -10.60 -9.56
C GLU A 223 7.44 -10.57 -9.27
N PHE A 224 6.66 -9.76 -9.99
CA PHE A 224 5.20 -9.74 -9.87
C PHE A 224 4.58 -11.07 -10.31
N GLU A 225 5.04 -11.70 -11.39
CA GLU A 225 4.57 -13.02 -11.84
C GLU A 225 4.76 -14.10 -10.77
N LEU A 226 5.91 -14.09 -10.08
CA LEU A 226 6.19 -15.02 -8.97
C LEU A 226 5.26 -14.73 -7.77
N MET A 227 5.08 -13.47 -7.41
CA MET A 227 4.24 -13.09 -6.28
C MET A 227 2.75 -13.29 -6.59
N ALA A 228 2.31 -13.04 -7.81
CA ALA A 228 0.95 -13.28 -8.26
C ALA A 228 0.54 -14.74 -8.08
N LYS A 229 1.41 -15.67 -8.50
CA LYS A 229 1.21 -17.12 -8.30
C LYS A 229 1.19 -17.50 -6.81
N ARG A 230 2.06 -16.91 -6.01
CA ARG A 230 2.19 -17.24 -4.58
C ARG A 230 1.07 -16.68 -3.73
N HIS A 231 0.58 -15.48 -4.04
CA HIS A 231 -0.37 -14.74 -3.21
C HIS A 231 -1.75 -14.57 -3.85
N GLY A 232 -1.99 -15.19 -5.03
CA GLY A 232 -3.31 -15.18 -5.66
C GLY A 232 -3.75 -13.81 -6.16
N PHE A 233 -2.85 -13.04 -6.81
CA PHE A 233 -3.24 -11.76 -7.39
C PHE A 233 -4.29 -11.93 -8.49
N LEU A 234 -5.20 -10.98 -8.56
CA LEU A 234 -6.11 -10.83 -9.66
C LEU A 234 -5.38 -10.06 -10.78
N GLU A 235 -4.87 -10.81 -11.75
CA GLU A 235 -4.19 -10.22 -12.90
C GLU A 235 -5.21 -9.60 -13.86
N LEU A 236 -4.94 -8.37 -14.28
CA LEU A 236 -5.72 -7.62 -15.25
C LEU A 236 -4.82 -7.19 -16.41
N ASP A 237 -5.36 -7.24 -17.62
CA ASP A 237 -4.71 -6.70 -18.80
C ASP A 237 -4.64 -5.17 -18.70
N GLY A 238 -3.49 -4.64 -18.30
CA GLY A 238 -3.25 -3.21 -18.21
C GLY A 238 -3.06 -2.53 -19.59
N GLU A 239 -3.07 -3.28 -20.69
CA GLU A 239 -3.07 -2.75 -22.06
C GLU A 239 -4.49 -2.35 -22.50
N ALA A 240 -5.52 -2.90 -21.88
CA ALA A 240 -6.92 -2.56 -22.15
C ALA A 240 -7.20 -1.08 -21.83
N SER A 241 -8.31 -0.56 -22.33
CA SER A 241 -8.70 0.83 -22.08
C SER A 241 -8.99 1.08 -20.59
N VAL A 242 -8.84 2.33 -20.16
CA VAL A 242 -9.10 2.72 -18.77
C VAL A 242 -10.51 2.31 -18.30
N PRO A 243 -11.59 2.52 -19.09
CA PRO A 243 -12.93 2.08 -18.71
C PRO A 243 -13.06 0.56 -18.53
N GLU A 244 -12.42 -0.24 -19.40
CA GLU A 244 -12.47 -1.70 -19.32
C GLU A 244 -11.79 -2.23 -18.07
N VAL A 245 -10.56 -1.77 -17.80
CA VAL A 245 -9.83 -2.11 -16.58
C VAL A 245 -10.62 -1.69 -15.34
N ASN A 246 -11.14 -0.46 -15.31
CA ASN A 246 -11.93 0.06 -14.21
C ASN A 246 -13.21 -0.76 -13.97
N LYS A 247 -13.89 -1.19 -15.03
CA LYS A 247 -15.08 -2.05 -14.94
C LYS A 247 -14.76 -3.37 -14.23
N LEU A 248 -13.65 -4.02 -14.58
CA LEU A 248 -13.25 -5.29 -13.95
C LEU A 248 -12.87 -5.09 -12.48
N LEU A 249 -12.15 -4.02 -12.16
CA LEU A 249 -11.80 -3.66 -10.78
C LEU A 249 -13.06 -3.45 -9.94
N ARG A 250 -14.00 -2.62 -10.42
CA ARG A 250 -15.27 -2.35 -9.72
C ARG A 250 -16.11 -3.61 -9.54
N GLN A 251 -16.15 -4.50 -10.55
CA GLN A 251 -16.87 -5.75 -10.45
C GLN A 251 -16.31 -6.59 -9.29
N ARG A 252 -15.00 -6.81 -9.21
CA ARG A 252 -14.39 -7.63 -8.18
C ARG A 252 -14.48 -7.00 -6.78
N ILE A 253 -14.29 -5.70 -6.69
CA ILE A 253 -14.45 -4.96 -5.43
C ILE A 253 -15.93 -4.98 -5.00
N GLY A 254 -16.85 -4.76 -5.93
CA GLY A 254 -18.29 -4.79 -5.68
C GLY A 254 -18.77 -6.16 -5.19
N GLU A 255 -18.30 -7.25 -5.81
CA GLU A 255 -18.59 -8.62 -5.36
C GLU A 255 -18.12 -8.83 -3.90
N HIS A 256 -16.93 -8.34 -3.54
CA HIS A 256 -16.39 -8.44 -2.19
C HIS A 256 -17.16 -7.60 -1.16
N LEU A 257 -17.57 -6.39 -1.52
CA LEU A 257 -18.28 -5.46 -0.64
C LEU A 257 -19.80 -5.62 -0.64
N GLY A 258 -20.36 -6.51 -1.48
CA GLY A 258 -21.80 -6.70 -1.61
C GLY A 258 -22.52 -5.56 -2.37
N ILE A 259 -21.80 -4.80 -3.19
CA ILE A 259 -22.36 -3.72 -4.01
C ILE A 259 -23.13 -4.35 -5.18
N ARG A 260 -24.44 -4.07 -5.28
CA ARG A 260 -25.32 -4.68 -6.28
C ARG A 260 -25.13 -4.10 -7.68
N SER A 261 -24.78 -2.83 -7.79
CA SER A 261 -24.58 -2.15 -9.08
C SER A 261 -23.17 -1.60 -9.17
N THR A 262 -22.47 -1.97 -10.22
CA THR A 262 -21.13 -1.44 -10.53
C THR A 262 -21.16 -0.44 -11.68
N LYS A 263 -22.35 0.11 -12.01
CA LYS A 263 -22.49 1.17 -13.01
C LYS A 263 -21.82 2.43 -12.48
N TYR A 264 -21.01 3.06 -13.32
CA TYR A 264 -20.27 4.26 -12.95
C TYR A 264 -19.90 5.05 -14.19
N ALA A 265 -20.02 6.35 -14.09
CA ALA A 265 -19.43 7.30 -15.02
C ALA A 265 -18.69 8.35 -14.17
N PRO A 266 -17.44 8.67 -14.47
CA PRO A 266 -16.67 9.62 -13.68
C PRO A 266 -17.29 11.02 -13.73
N SER A 267 -17.10 11.79 -12.66
CA SER A 267 -17.45 13.20 -12.61
C SER A 267 -16.67 13.99 -13.67
N SER A 268 -17.09 15.24 -13.90
CA SER A 268 -16.38 16.15 -14.82
C SER A 268 -14.90 16.33 -14.43
N ALA A 269 -14.58 16.26 -13.15
CA ALA A 269 -13.20 16.36 -12.64
C ALA A 269 -12.31 15.21 -13.14
N LEU A 270 -12.84 13.97 -13.19
CA LEU A 270 -12.09 12.78 -13.61
C LEU A 270 -12.39 12.32 -15.03
N ALA A 271 -13.29 12.98 -15.76
CA ALA A 271 -13.66 12.61 -17.12
C ALA A 271 -12.47 12.57 -18.10
N HIS A 272 -11.43 13.36 -17.88
CA HIS A 272 -10.20 13.37 -18.66
C HIS A 272 -9.38 12.06 -18.50
N LEU A 273 -9.53 11.33 -17.40
CA LEU A 273 -8.87 10.05 -17.15
C LEU A 273 -9.58 8.88 -17.83
N TRP A 274 -10.83 9.08 -18.28
CA TRP A 274 -11.69 8.03 -18.84
C TRP A 274 -11.47 7.78 -20.33
N ARG A 275 -10.62 8.61 -20.98
CA ARG A 275 -10.36 8.57 -22.43
C ARG A 275 -9.14 7.77 -22.80
#